data_409e2c429ea554eea183be1aebfddf6e
#
_entry.id   409e2c429ea554eea183be1aebfddf6e
#
_cell.length_a   1.000
_cell.length_b   1.000
_cell.length_c   1.000
_cell.angle_alpha   90.00
_cell.angle_beta   90.00
_cell.angle_gamma   90.00
#
_symmetry.space_group_name_H-M   'P 1'
#
loop_
_entity.id
_entity.type
_entity.pdbx_description
1 polymer ?
#
loop_
_entity_poly.entity_id
_entity_poly.type
_entity_poly.pdbx_seq_one_letter_code
_entity_poly.pdbx_strand_id
1 'polypeptide(L)'
;MKNKVTVVLMLSLLLLILGCRADSSQKLKQQSVNPHHTANQMGKKPVIVILIDSLMDKPLQEAIQEGRAPAMRFLLHQGQYFPQVVSSFPTMSVTIDSTLLTGTYADQHHVPGLVWYSDQKKRMILYGNGAKEALKIDQLQVFNDAIYQLNQVQLNKKTKTIHEALADKGKESASINAIVFRGRTEHSLKVPRFIANSNRVPEQVKITGPKWFSYATFAQLDPGNSWNTSPWKKFGMNDEFSAKETAFLINQKKLPNLTITYFPGNDNLAHRKGPTQLEGIEKADQALQTVLNAYGSWEEAVQNATWIVLGDSGQSAVYNDRQAATVDIRPLLGHYRIAKLNQPVTNDDQIVIAANERMAYIYAIDNNVDLSDVVKLLQHENKLDIIAMKDGKNNIQVTKGRNGSLFSYHPGGKFTDEYGQSWTLSGETNLVDITLNNNRIKYGKYPDVLARLHGAMNSHEGRYVVITVQPGYELVSESSPTHIGGGAHGSLHEQDSLVPLIISGTNTRPKTLRIVDIKDWIMQLVK
;
A
#
# COMPACT_ATOMS: atom_id res chain seq x y z
N MET A 1 -15.13 8.60 32.65
CA MET A 1 -14.31 9.61 31.94
C MET A 1 -12.81 9.36 32.04
N LYS A 2 -12.23 8.93 33.18
CA LYS A 2 -10.78 8.69 33.34
C LYS A 2 -10.23 7.56 32.42
N ASN A 3 -10.97 6.49 32.16
CA ASN A 3 -10.49 5.38 31.34
C ASN A 3 -10.44 5.66 29.83
N LYS A 4 -11.24 6.61 29.34
CA LYS A 4 -11.20 7.03 27.91
C LYS A 4 -9.95 7.84 27.58
N VAL A 5 -9.45 8.62 28.53
CA VAL A 5 -8.25 9.46 28.36
C VAL A 5 -6.98 8.61 28.29
N THR A 6 -6.90 7.51 29.06
CA THR A 6 -5.71 6.65 29.11
C THR A 6 -5.55 5.82 27.83
N VAL A 7 -6.64 5.32 27.26
CA VAL A 7 -6.62 4.57 25.98
C VAL A 7 -6.31 5.51 24.80
N VAL A 8 -6.83 6.73 24.85
CA VAL A 8 -6.57 7.78 23.86
C VAL A 8 -5.08 8.19 23.86
N LEU A 9 -4.47 8.35 25.04
CA LEU A 9 -3.04 8.65 25.17
C LEU A 9 -2.16 7.50 24.65
N MET A 10 -2.58 6.24 24.79
CA MET A 10 -1.79 5.09 24.32
C MET A 10 -1.88 4.85 22.81
N LEU A 11 -3.02 5.11 22.16
CA LEU A 11 -3.12 5.00 20.70
C LEU A 11 -2.59 6.25 19.96
N SER A 12 -2.69 7.43 20.56
CA SER A 12 -1.99 8.61 20.05
C SER A 12 -0.46 8.52 20.23
N LEU A 13 0.02 7.74 21.21
CA LEU A 13 1.45 7.40 21.35
C LEU A 13 1.96 6.49 20.22
N LEU A 14 1.10 5.74 19.57
CA LEU A 14 1.45 4.97 18.35
C LEU A 14 1.93 5.86 17.18
N LEU A 15 1.62 7.16 17.21
CA LEU A 15 1.94 8.10 16.14
C LEU A 15 2.85 9.28 16.55
N LEU A 16 3.22 9.41 17.85
CA LEU A 16 3.86 10.62 18.36
C LEU A 16 4.94 10.34 19.41
N ILE A 17 5.96 9.53 19.15
CA ILE A 17 7.16 9.56 20.00
C ILE A 17 8.39 9.82 19.13
N LEU A 18 8.87 11.06 19.29
CA LEU A 18 10.15 11.61 18.84
C LEU A 18 11.34 10.88 19.48
N GLY A 19 12.41 10.82 18.71
CA GLY A 19 13.62 10.12 19.02
C GLY A 19 14.44 10.67 20.19
N CYS A 20 15.27 9.78 20.71
CA CYS A 20 16.55 10.12 21.36
C CYS A 20 17.64 9.23 20.78
N ARG A 21 18.77 9.88 20.49
CA ARG A 21 19.99 9.31 19.92
C ARG A 21 20.68 8.33 20.88
N ALA A 22 21.27 7.30 20.32
CA ALA A 22 22.49 6.70 20.84
C ALA A 22 23.39 6.29 19.67
N ASP A 23 24.56 6.90 19.59
CA ASP A 23 25.65 6.58 18.67
C ASP A 23 26.36 5.29 19.10
N SER A 24 26.63 4.40 18.16
CA SER A 24 27.75 3.46 18.25
C SER A 24 28.23 3.08 16.85
N SER A 25 29.34 3.71 16.46
CA SER A 25 30.08 3.39 15.23
C SER A 25 31.03 2.22 15.48
N GLN A 26 30.84 1.10 14.78
CA GLN A 26 31.90 0.09 14.60
C GLN A 26 32.31 -0.03 13.14
N LYS A 27 33.58 0.21 12.85
CA LYS A 27 34.22 0.04 11.54
C LYS A 27 34.42 -1.45 11.24
N LEU A 28 33.93 -1.91 10.10
CA LEU A 28 34.21 -3.25 9.55
C LEU A 28 35.24 -3.17 8.42
N LYS A 29 36.23 -4.07 8.49
CA LYS A 29 37.31 -4.24 7.51
C LYS A 29 36.81 -5.05 6.30
N GLN A 30 37.14 -4.58 5.10
CA GLN A 30 36.92 -5.31 3.82
C GLN A 30 37.99 -6.40 3.64
N GLN A 31 37.58 -7.59 3.25
CA GLN A 31 38.42 -8.60 2.60
C GLN A 31 37.73 -9.06 1.31
N SER A 32 38.45 -9.09 0.21
CA SER A 32 38.04 -9.55 -1.11
C SER A 32 38.34 -11.02 -1.30
N VAL A 33 37.40 -11.83 -1.79
CA VAL A 33 37.62 -13.22 -2.19
C VAL A 33 36.93 -13.49 -3.53
N ASN A 34 37.68 -14.13 -4.44
CA ASN A 34 37.23 -14.54 -5.78
C ASN A 34 36.31 -15.77 -5.75
N PRO A 35 35.32 -15.91 -6.66
CA PRO A 35 34.41 -17.05 -6.68
C PRO A 35 34.87 -18.17 -7.63
N HIS A 36 34.94 -19.40 -7.14
CA HIS A 36 34.93 -20.62 -7.97
C HIS A 36 33.57 -21.29 -7.89
N HIS A 37 32.98 -21.52 -9.06
CA HIS A 37 31.70 -22.21 -9.21
C HIS A 37 31.85 -23.73 -9.23
N THR A 38 31.08 -24.43 -8.42
CA THR A 38 30.71 -25.85 -8.64
C THR A 38 29.17 -25.94 -8.65
N ALA A 39 28.63 -26.40 -9.80
CA ALA A 39 27.19 -26.62 -9.96
C ALA A 39 26.80 -27.97 -9.34
N ASN A 40 26.03 -27.92 -8.24
CA ASN A 40 25.32 -29.07 -7.69
C ASN A 40 23.80 -28.88 -7.91
N GLN A 41 23.07 -29.99 -8.16
CA GLN A 41 21.62 -30.04 -8.34
C GLN A 41 20.90 -29.36 -7.15
N MET A 42 20.55 -28.09 -7.32
CA MET A 42 19.85 -27.33 -6.29
C MET A 42 18.34 -27.48 -6.46
N GLY A 43 17.65 -27.94 -5.42
CA GLY A 43 16.21 -27.67 -5.25
C GLY A 43 15.96 -26.17 -5.40
N LYS A 44 14.74 -25.78 -5.83
CA LYS A 44 14.43 -24.35 -6.02
C LYS A 44 14.63 -23.58 -4.72
N LYS A 45 15.32 -22.44 -4.82
CA LYS A 45 15.59 -21.56 -3.69
C LYS A 45 14.28 -20.98 -3.12
N PRO A 46 14.14 -20.83 -1.81
CA PRO A 46 13.06 -20.05 -1.23
C PRO A 46 13.09 -18.61 -1.75
N VAL A 47 11.93 -18.01 -1.87
CA VAL A 47 11.76 -16.61 -2.29
C VAL A 47 11.47 -15.76 -1.07
N ILE A 48 12.24 -14.70 -0.87
CA ILE A 48 12.03 -13.69 0.17
C ILE A 48 11.67 -12.37 -0.50
N VAL A 49 10.47 -11.87 -0.21
CA VAL A 49 9.99 -10.57 -0.65
C VAL A 49 10.07 -9.62 0.54
N ILE A 50 10.86 -8.56 0.41
CA ILE A 50 10.91 -7.43 1.34
C ILE A 50 10.14 -6.29 0.70
N LEU A 51 8.97 -5.99 1.24
CA LEU A 51 8.14 -4.88 0.83
C LEU A 51 8.44 -3.69 1.74
N ILE A 52 9.02 -2.63 1.19
CA ILE A 52 9.39 -1.42 1.94
C ILE A 52 8.39 -0.32 1.58
N ASP A 53 7.60 0.09 2.58
CA ASP A 53 6.57 1.09 2.43
C ASP A 53 7.13 2.43 1.94
N SER A 54 6.56 2.97 0.88
CA SER A 54 6.97 4.22 0.23
C SER A 54 8.45 4.27 -0.19
N LEU A 55 9.04 3.14 -0.61
CA LEU A 55 10.39 3.16 -1.19
C LEU A 55 10.34 3.77 -2.59
N MET A 56 11.16 4.79 -2.83
CA MET A 56 11.24 5.51 -4.10
C MET A 56 12.64 5.43 -4.70
N ASP A 57 12.74 5.46 -6.05
CA ASP A 57 14.01 5.30 -6.77
C ASP A 57 15.04 6.37 -6.42
N LYS A 58 14.71 7.66 -6.59
CA LYS A 58 15.67 8.76 -6.39
C LYS A 58 16.28 8.77 -4.98
N PRO A 59 15.49 8.75 -3.87
CA PRO A 59 16.05 8.68 -2.53
C PRO A 59 16.84 7.39 -2.28
N LEU A 60 16.44 6.26 -2.87
CA LEU A 60 17.21 5.01 -2.78
C LEU A 60 18.60 5.15 -3.41
N GLN A 61 18.68 5.71 -4.63
CA GLN A 61 19.96 5.93 -5.31
C GLN A 61 20.86 6.89 -4.51
N GLU A 62 20.29 7.96 -3.96
CA GLU A 62 21.02 8.91 -3.10
C GLU A 62 21.52 8.22 -1.83
N ALA A 63 20.69 7.44 -1.15
CA ALA A 63 21.10 6.65 0.04
C ALA A 63 22.21 5.65 -0.29
N ILE A 64 22.17 5.01 -1.45
CA ILE A 64 23.23 4.11 -1.94
C ILE A 64 24.54 4.88 -2.18
N GLN A 65 24.49 6.05 -2.83
CA GLN A 65 25.64 6.89 -3.12
C GLN A 65 26.31 7.42 -1.84
N GLU A 66 25.49 7.79 -0.83
CA GLU A 66 25.97 8.21 0.48
C GLU A 66 26.45 7.06 1.38
N GLY A 67 26.33 5.80 0.93
CA GLY A 67 26.72 4.63 1.73
C GLY A 67 25.76 4.27 2.87
N ARG A 68 24.55 4.83 2.88
CA ARG A 68 23.51 4.61 3.91
C ARG A 68 22.65 3.37 3.66
N ALA A 69 22.70 2.80 2.46
CA ALA A 69 21.95 1.60 2.08
C ALA A 69 22.87 0.49 1.52
N PRO A 70 23.85 -0.03 2.33
CA PRO A 70 24.81 -1.01 1.86
C PRO A 70 24.21 -2.37 1.51
N ALA A 71 23.15 -2.83 2.20
CA ALA A 71 22.50 -4.10 1.90
C ALA A 71 21.71 -4.03 0.59
N MET A 72 20.94 -2.96 0.35
CA MET A 72 20.24 -2.76 -0.92
C MET A 72 21.24 -2.60 -2.07
N ARG A 73 22.34 -1.84 -1.85
CA ARG A 73 23.43 -1.75 -2.83
C ARG A 73 24.03 -3.12 -3.16
N PHE A 74 24.27 -3.95 -2.17
CA PHE A 74 24.79 -5.31 -2.37
C PHE A 74 23.83 -6.14 -3.23
N LEU A 75 22.53 -6.21 -2.87
CA LEU A 75 21.55 -6.96 -3.63
C LEU A 75 21.39 -6.44 -5.07
N LEU A 76 21.46 -5.12 -5.27
CA LEU A 76 21.41 -4.50 -6.59
C LEU A 76 22.60 -4.94 -7.44
N HIS A 77 23.82 -4.95 -6.90
CA HIS A 77 25.04 -5.41 -7.61
C HIS A 77 25.06 -6.91 -7.89
N GLN A 78 24.35 -7.71 -7.08
CA GLN A 78 24.24 -9.16 -7.25
C GLN A 78 23.06 -9.59 -8.14
N GLY A 79 22.35 -8.64 -8.76
CA GLY A 79 21.14 -8.98 -9.48
C GLY A 79 20.69 -7.96 -10.52
N GLN A 80 19.41 -7.68 -10.55
CA GLN A 80 18.76 -6.80 -11.50
C GLN A 80 18.06 -5.64 -10.76
N TYR A 81 18.04 -4.46 -11.37
CA TYR A 81 17.40 -3.28 -10.86
C TYR A 81 16.41 -2.69 -11.86
N PHE A 82 15.21 -2.38 -11.40
CA PHE A 82 14.17 -1.72 -12.17
C PHE A 82 13.67 -0.51 -11.40
N PRO A 83 13.98 0.72 -11.87
CA PRO A 83 13.65 1.95 -11.12
C PRO A 83 12.16 2.31 -11.14
N GLN A 84 11.38 1.74 -12.07
CA GLN A 84 10.03 2.18 -12.38
C GLN A 84 9.08 0.99 -12.57
N VAL A 85 8.62 0.43 -11.46
CA VAL A 85 7.51 -0.53 -11.44
C VAL A 85 6.23 0.24 -11.15
N VAL A 86 5.18 0.01 -11.93
CA VAL A 86 3.90 0.71 -11.77
C VAL A 86 3.10 0.10 -10.63
N SER A 87 2.79 0.91 -9.64
CA SER A 87 1.95 0.55 -8.49
C SER A 87 0.46 0.48 -8.84
N SER A 88 -0.37 0.07 -7.89
CA SER A 88 -1.83 0.03 -8.03
C SER A 88 -2.46 1.43 -7.87
N PHE A 89 -3.79 1.51 -7.95
CA PHE A 89 -4.56 2.73 -7.66
C PHE A 89 -5.86 2.39 -6.91
N PRO A 90 -6.19 3.15 -5.87
CA PRO A 90 -5.37 4.21 -5.23
C PRO A 90 -4.01 3.67 -4.76
N THR A 91 -2.99 4.55 -4.72
CA THR A 91 -1.68 4.19 -4.19
C THR A 91 -1.70 4.17 -2.66
N MET A 92 -2.60 3.37 -2.10
CA MET A 92 -2.79 3.11 -0.67
C MET A 92 -2.33 1.69 -0.37
N SER A 93 -1.50 1.49 0.64
CA SER A 93 -0.84 0.20 0.92
C SER A 93 -1.82 -0.99 0.98
N VAL A 94 -3.02 -0.83 1.56
CA VAL A 94 -4.04 -1.90 1.56
C VAL A 94 -4.49 -2.33 0.17
N THR A 95 -4.62 -1.39 -0.77
CA THR A 95 -4.99 -1.66 -2.17
C THR A 95 -3.81 -2.26 -2.94
N ILE A 96 -2.62 -1.74 -2.69
CA ILE A 96 -1.39 -2.19 -3.35
C ILE A 96 -1.04 -3.61 -2.91
N ASP A 97 -1.05 -3.89 -1.62
CA ASP A 97 -0.82 -5.24 -1.06
C ASP A 97 -1.87 -6.23 -1.58
N SER A 98 -3.14 -5.80 -1.65
CA SER A 98 -4.20 -6.62 -2.26
C SER A 98 -3.89 -6.92 -3.73
N THR A 99 -3.41 -5.94 -4.49
CA THR A 99 -3.01 -6.12 -5.90
C THR A 99 -1.80 -7.05 -6.01
N LEU A 100 -0.76 -6.84 -5.21
CA LEU A 100 0.44 -7.68 -5.20
C LEU A 100 0.12 -9.14 -4.87
N LEU A 101 -0.68 -9.37 -3.83
CA LEU A 101 -0.96 -10.72 -3.36
C LEU A 101 -2.00 -11.46 -4.19
N THR A 102 -2.90 -10.74 -4.86
CA THR A 102 -3.94 -11.37 -5.71
C THR A 102 -3.58 -11.42 -7.19
N GLY A 103 -2.68 -10.54 -7.66
CA GLY A 103 -2.37 -10.37 -9.09
C GLY A 103 -3.55 -9.78 -9.88
N THR A 104 -4.38 -8.95 -9.23
CA THR A 104 -5.55 -8.32 -9.84
C THR A 104 -5.69 -6.89 -9.35
N TYR A 105 -6.37 -6.02 -10.11
CA TYR A 105 -6.74 -4.69 -9.65
C TYR A 105 -8.01 -4.69 -8.78
N ALA A 106 -8.38 -3.53 -8.28
CA ALA A 106 -9.43 -3.36 -7.28
C ALA A 106 -10.83 -3.80 -7.76
N ASP A 107 -11.11 -3.79 -9.06
CA ASP A 107 -12.34 -4.33 -9.67
C ASP A 107 -12.54 -5.83 -9.39
N GLN A 108 -11.46 -6.55 -9.11
CA GLN A 108 -11.51 -7.98 -8.82
C GLN A 108 -11.26 -8.30 -7.35
N HIS A 109 -10.27 -7.65 -6.71
CA HIS A 109 -9.98 -7.94 -5.31
C HIS A 109 -10.86 -7.17 -4.31
N HIS A 110 -11.60 -6.13 -4.72
CA HIS A 110 -12.61 -5.38 -3.96
C HIS A 110 -12.08 -4.63 -2.72
N VAL A 111 -10.83 -4.21 -2.72
CA VAL A 111 -10.24 -3.35 -1.68
C VAL A 111 -9.95 -1.98 -2.29
N PRO A 112 -10.87 -1.00 -2.15
CA PRO A 112 -10.84 0.24 -2.91
C PRO A 112 -9.89 1.32 -2.34
N GLY A 113 -9.47 1.22 -1.08
CA GLY A 113 -8.63 2.22 -0.41
C GLY A 113 -8.60 2.04 1.09
N LEU A 114 -7.93 2.95 1.81
CA LEU A 114 -7.92 2.98 3.28
C LEU A 114 -9.26 3.38 3.87
N VAL A 115 -9.97 4.30 3.17
CA VAL A 115 -11.26 4.84 3.58
C VAL A 115 -12.23 4.74 2.41
N TRP A 116 -13.39 4.13 2.63
CA TRP A 116 -14.44 4.01 1.62
C TRP A 116 -15.80 3.79 2.27
N TYR A 117 -16.89 4.08 1.54
CA TYR A 117 -18.25 3.85 2.00
C TYR A 117 -18.78 2.53 1.49
N SER A 118 -19.31 1.71 2.38
CA SER A 118 -20.00 0.47 2.04
C SER A 118 -21.51 0.73 1.95
N ASP A 119 -22.05 0.68 0.74
CA ASP A 119 -23.49 0.83 0.54
C ASP A 119 -24.27 -0.31 1.21
N GLN A 120 -23.74 -1.53 1.18
CA GLN A 120 -24.33 -2.69 1.86
C GLN A 120 -24.39 -2.52 3.39
N LYS A 121 -23.34 -1.96 4.00
CA LYS A 121 -23.24 -1.78 5.47
C LYS A 121 -23.74 -0.41 5.93
N LYS A 122 -24.08 0.48 5.00
CA LYS A 122 -24.48 1.89 5.25
C LYS A 122 -23.53 2.62 6.21
N ARG A 123 -22.22 2.39 6.06
CA ARG A 123 -21.19 3.03 6.89
C ARG A 123 -19.86 3.16 6.18
N MET A 124 -19.01 4.02 6.73
CA MET A 124 -17.61 4.10 6.35
C MET A 124 -16.84 2.86 6.80
N ILE A 125 -15.96 2.37 5.95
CA ILE A 125 -14.95 1.35 6.25
C ILE A 125 -13.61 2.06 6.39
N LEU A 126 -12.86 1.75 7.44
CA LEU A 126 -11.58 2.38 7.75
C LEU A 126 -10.56 1.33 8.19
N TYR A 127 -9.44 1.30 7.49
CA TYR A 127 -8.33 0.40 7.84
C TYR A 127 -7.21 1.10 8.63
N GLY A 128 -7.41 2.37 9.07
CA GLY A 128 -6.47 3.05 9.94
C GLY A 128 -5.76 4.26 9.32
N ASN A 129 -6.48 5.13 8.64
CA ASN A 129 -5.94 6.31 7.96
C ASN A 129 -5.39 7.41 8.90
N GLY A 130 -5.72 7.41 10.18
CA GLY A 130 -5.17 8.41 11.11
C GLY A 130 -5.77 8.37 12.51
N ALA A 131 -4.98 8.82 13.50
CA ALA A 131 -5.39 8.80 14.90
C ALA A 131 -6.61 9.72 15.17
N LYS A 132 -6.73 10.84 14.46
CA LYS A 132 -7.86 11.77 14.64
C LYS A 132 -9.17 11.21 14.08
N GLU A 133 -9.12 10.49 12.97
CA GLU A 133 -10.28 9.78 12.41
C GLU A 133 -10.68 8.62 13.31
N ALA A 134 -9.71 7.81 13.74
CA ALA A 134 -9.95 6.72 14.68
C ALA A 134 -10.55 7.19 16.01
N LEU A 135 -10.25 8.41 16.46
CA LEU A 135 -10.85 9.02 17.67
C LEU A 135 -12.31 9.44 17.49
N LYS A 136 -12.69 9.83 16.28
CA LYS A 136 -14.07 10.23 15.96
C LYS A 136 -14.97 9.05 15.63
N ILE A 137 -14.39 7.98 15.08
CA ILE A 137 -15.06 6.70 14.81
C ILE A 137 -14.75 5.75 15.97
N ASP A 138 -15.58 4.76 16.19
CA ASP A 138 -15.32 3.72 17.19
C ASP A 138 -13.98 3.03 16.86
N GLN A 139 -12.98 3.22 17.73
CA GLN A 139 -11.64 2.63 17.58
C GLN A 139 -11.68 1.12 17.39
N LEU A 140 -12.70 0.45 17.98
CA LEU A 140 -12.92 -0.98 17.84
C LEU A 140 -13.37 -1.35 16.44
N GLN A 141 -14.13 -0.45 15.79
CA GLN A 141 -14.53 -0.64 14.40
C GLN A 141 -13.31 -0.60 13.47
N VAL A 142 -12.43 0.41 13.64
CA VAL A 142 -11.19 0.54 12.84
C VAL A 142 -10.30 -0.69 13.04
N PHE A 143 -10.14 -1.14 14.29
CA PHE A 143 -9.39 -2.36 14.60
C PHE A 143 -10.00 -3.59 13.90
N ASN A 144 -11.30 -3.80 14.03
CA ASN A 144 -11.99 -4.91 13.39
C ASN A 144 -11.92 -4.83 11.85
N ASP A 145 -12.09 -3.64 11.28
CA ASP A 145 -12.01 -3.46 9.83
C ASP A 145 -10.60 -3.79 9.30
N ALA A 146 -9.53 -3.34 9.98
CA ALA A 146 -8.15 -3.59 9.57
C ALA A 146 -7.71 -5.05 9.77
N ILE A 147 -7.95 -5.62 10.95
CA ILE A 147 -7.41 -6.93 11.33
C ILE A 147 -8.26 -8.09 10.77
N TYR A 148 -9.58 -7.97 10.82
CA TYR A 148 -10.48 -9.06 10.45
C TYR A 148 -11.19 -8.81 9.11
N GLN A 149 -11.93 -7.70 8.99
CA GLN A 149 -12.81 -7.48 7.84
C GLN A 149 -12.04 -7.41 6.51
N LEU A 150 -10.90 -6.71 6.48
CA LEU A 150 -10.07 -6.61 5.28
C LEU A 150 -9.76 -7.99 4.69
N ASN A 151 -9.13 -8.85 5.49
CA ASN A 151 -8.62 -10.13 5.02
C ASN A 151 -9.69 -11.24 4.94
N GLN A 152 -10.65 -11.26 5.88
CA GLN A 152 -11.59 -12.37 6.00
C GLN A 152 -12.93 -12.14 5.28
N VAL A 153 -13.29 -10.86 5.02
CA VAL A 153 -14.63 -10.51 4.50
C VAL A 153 -14.56 -9.69 3.22
N GLN A 154 -13.78 -8.59 3.19
CA GLN A 154 -13.83 -7.59 2.12
C GLN A 154 -12.96 -7.98 0.92
N LEU A 155 -11.76 -8.52 1.16
CA LEU A 155 -10.94 -9.07 0.08
C LEU A 155 -11.72 -10.22 -0.59
N ASN A 156 -12.04 -10.04 -1.87
CA ASN A 156 -12.90 -10.93 -2.63
C ASN A 156 -12.47 -12.40 -2.51
N LYS A 157 -13.36 -13.26 -2.04
CA LYS A 157 -13.07 -14.68 -1.84
C LYS A 157 -12.87 -15.47 -3.13
N LYS A 158 -13.38 -14.96 -4.25
CA LYS A 158 -13.19 -15.56 -5.59
C LYS A 158 -11.78 -15.30 -6.12
N THR A 159 -11.08 -14.28 -5.60
CA THR A 159 -9.72 -13.92 -6.00
C THR A 159 -8.73 -14.50 -4.97
N LYS A 160 -7.98 -15.53 -5.38
CA LYS A 160 -7.01 -16.20 -4.51
C LYS A 160 -5.78 -15.31 -4.27
N THR A 161 -5.37 -15.20 -3.00
CA THR A 161 -4.05 -14.64 -2.66
C THR A 161 -2.93 -15.60 -3.07
N ILE A 162 -1.70 -15.10 -3.11
CA ILE A 162 -0.52 -15.94 -3.37
C ILE A 162 -0.36 -17.02 -2.28
N HIS A 163 -0.69 -16.71 -1.02
CA HIS A 163 -0.63 -17.67 0.08
C HIS A 163 -1.64 -18.81 -0.10
N GLU A 164 -2.86 -18.48 -0.51
CA GLU A 164 -3.89 -19.48 -0.85
C GLU A 164 -3.49 -20.33 -2.06
N ALA A 165 -2.95 -19.70 -3.11
CA ALA A 165 -2.53 -20.38 -4.32
C ALA A 165 -1.34 -21.32 -4.08
N LEU A 166 -0.42 -20.98 -3.18
CA LEU A 166 0.69 -21.85 -2.77
C LEU A 166 0.20 -23.01 -1.91
N ALA A 167 -0.64 -22.74 -0.92
CA ALA A 167 -1.23 -23.78 -0.06
C ALA A 167 -2.01 -24.82 -0.88
N ASP A 168 -2.80 -24.39 -1.88
CA ASP A 168 -3.52 -25.28 -2.81
C ASP A 168 -2.58 -26.19 -3.62
N LYS A 169 -1.28 -25.84 -3.71
CA LYS A 169 -0.22 -26.64 -4.35
C LYS A 169 0.67 -27.40 -3.35
N GLY A 170 0.28 -27.44 -2.07
CA GLY A 170 1.07 -28.07 -1.02
C GLY A 170 2.38 -27.34 -0.69
N LYS A 171 2.51 -26.07 -1.07
CA LYS A 171 3.67 -25.22 -0.77
C LYS A 171 3.39 -24.34 0.45
N GLU A 172 4.42 -24.16 1.26
CA GLU A 172 4.32 -23.31 2.45
C GLU A 172 4.70 -21.86 2.16
N SER A 173 4.09 -20.94 2.88
CA SER A 173 4.45 -19.53 2.85
C SER A 173 4.43 -18.89 4.24
N ALA A 174 5.11 -17.74 4.35
CA ALA A 174 5.11 -16.88 5.52
C ALA A 174 4.60 -15.48 5.17
N SER A 175 3.90 -14.87 6.12
CA SER A 175 3.56 -13.43 6.12
C SER A 175 4.03 -12.81 7.43
N ILE A 176 4.86 -11.77 7.33
CA ILE A 176 5.44 -11.07 8.46
C ILE A 176 5.08 -9.60 8.33
N ASN A 177 4.20 -9.13 9.21
CA ASN A 177 3.66 -7.76 9.22
C ASN A 177 2.96 -7.29 7.94
N ALA A 178 2.74 -8.13 6.93
CA ALA A 178 2.03 -7.73 5.73
C ALA A 178 0.57 -7.38 6.07
N ILE A 179 0.05 -6.30 5.51
CA ILE A 179 -1.31 -5.81 5.77
C ILE A 179 -2.34 -6.78 5.22
N VAL A 180 -2.08 -7.35 4.06
CA VAL A 180 -2.90 -8.39 3.44
C VAL A 180 -2.19 -9.73 3.60
N PHE A 181 -2.86 -10.69 4.21
CA PHE A 181 -2.25 -11.96 4.61
C PHE A 181 -3.16 -13.19 4.48
N ARG A 182 -4.35 -13.06 3.91
CA ARG A 182 -5.29 -14.19 3.84
C ARG A 182 -4.66 -15.44 3.23
N GLY A 183 -4.81 -16.56 3.93
CA GLY A 183 -4.27 -17.88 3.56
C GLY A 183 -5.25 -19.02 3.91
N ARG A 184 -4.74 -20.24 4.08
CA ARG A 184 -5.53 -21.45 4.34
C ARG A 184 -5.38 -21.99 5.77
N THR A 185 -4.45 -21.45 6.56
CA THR A 185 -4.19 -21.92 7.93
C THR A 185 -4.92 -21.03 8.94
N GLU A 186 -5.66 -21.62 9.85
CA GLU A 186 -6.31 -20.89 10.96
C GLU A 186 -5.27 -20.45 11.99
N HIS A 187 -5.35 -19.17 12.39
CA HIS A 187 -4.57 -18.58 13.47
C HIS A 187 -5.49 -17.91 14.49
N SER A 188 -5.07 -17.90 15.75
CA SER A 188 -5.72 -17.16 16.82
C SER A 188 -4.85 -15.99 17.25
N LEU A 189 -5.24 -14.78 16.86
CA LEU A 189 -4.57 -13.55 17.24
C LEU A 189 -4.87 -13.22 18.70
N LYS A 190 -3.85 -13.03 19.51
CA LYS A 190 -3.99 -12.59 20.90
C LYS A 190 -4.18 -11.09 20.97
N VAL A 191 -5.33 -10.63 21.40
CA VAL A 191 -5.59 -9.20 21.58
C VAL A 191 -4.98 -8.76 22.91
N PRO A 192 -4.08 -7.74 22.91
CA PRO A 192 -3.52 -7.21 24.14
C PRO A 192 -4.59 -6.76 25.13
N ARG A 193 -4.42 -7.06 26.42
CA ARG A 193 -5.42 -6.78 27.48
C ARG A 193 -5.88 -5.33 27.52
N PHE A 194 -5.02 -4.37 27.20
CA PHE A 194 -5.39 -2.95 27.17
C PHE A 194 -6.40 -2.60 26.06
N ILE A 195 -6.49 -3.42 25.00
CA ILE A 195 -7.51 -3.34 23.95
C ILE A 195 -8.75 -4.16 24.37
N ALA A 196 -8.55 -5.37 24.88
CA ALA A 196 -9.61 -6.30 25.25
C ALA A 196 -10.43 -5.85 26.48
N ASN A 197 -9.82 -5.11 27.44
CA ASN A 197 -10.49 -4.65 28.67
C ASN A 197 -11.69 -3.72 28.44
N SER A 198 -12.02 -3.38 27.21
CA SER A 198 -13.24 -2.61 26.87
C SER A 198 -14.53 -3.45 26.87
N ASN A 199 -14.48 -4.76 27.15
CA ASN A 199 -15.58 -5.74 27.03
C ASN A 199 -16.25 -5.78 25.63
N ARG A 200 -15.67 -5.11 24.64
CA ARG A 200 -16.20 -5.00 23.27
C ARG A 200 -15.35 -5.74 22.24
N VAL A 201 -14.12 -6.16 22.62
CA VAL A 201 -13.20 -6.90 21.76
C VAL A 201 -12.92 -8.26 22.40
N PRO A 202 -13.04 -9.37 21.68
CA PRO A 202 -12.68 -10.67 22.19
C PRO A 202 -11.18 -10.73 22.48
N GLU A 203 -10.77 -11.50 23.51
CA GLU A 203 -9.35 -11.71 23.84
C GLU A 203 -8.58 -12.41 22.70
N GLN A 204 -9.28 -13.05 21.80
CA GLN A 204 -8.73 -13.72 20.64
C GLN A 204 -9.59 -13.48 19.41
N VAL A 205 -8.93 -13.24 18.27
CA VAL A 205 -9.56 -13.11 16.96
C VAL A 205 -9.07 -14.23 16.06
N LYS A 206 -9.99 -15.08 15.58
CA LYS A 206 -9.67 -16.13 14.62
C LYS A 206 -9.58 -15.56 13.22
N ILE A 207 -8.47 -15.85 12.53
CA ILE A 207 -8.22 -15.44 11.13
C ILE A 207 -7.67 -16.61 10.33
N THR A 208 -7.67 -16.50 9.01
CA THR A 208 -6.90 -17.39 8.13
C THR A 208 -5.71 -16.64 7.53
N GLY A 209 -4.55 -17.27 7.58
CA GLY A 209 -3.28 -16.75 7.05
C GLY A 209 -2.43 -17.85 6.40
N PRO A 210 -1.18 -17.57 6.01
CA PRO A 210 -0.23 -18.59 5.60
C PRO A 210 0.21 -19.47 6.80
N LYS A 211 0.90 -20.58 6.55
CA LYS A 211 1.35 -21.49 7.61
C LYS A 211 2.23 -20.79 8.67
N TRP A 212 3.15 -19.96 8.22
CA TRP A 212 4.02 -19.16 9.09
C TRP A 212 3.49 -17.73 9.12
N PHE A 213 3.04 -17.28 10.28
CA PHE A 213 2.35 -15.99 10.40
C PHE A 213 2.86 -15.21 11.61
N SER A 214 3.28 -13.97 11.37
CA SER A 214 3.65 -13.01 12.41
C SER A 214 3.03 -11.66 12.09
N TYR A 215 2.38 -11.06 13.09
CA TYR A 215 1.71 -9.78 12.93
C TYR A 215 1.79 -8.98 14.23
N ALA A 216 2.79 -8.11 14.30
CA ALA A 216 2.99 -7.20 15.42
C ALA A 216 2.88 -7.93 16.79
N THR A 217 2.28 -7.32 17.77
CA THR A 217 2.04 -7.90 19.10
C THR A 217 0.97 -9.02 19.11
N PHE A 218 0.21 -9.22 18.03
CA PHE A 218 -0.91 -10.15 17.95
C PHE A 218 -0.47 -11.59 17.67
N ALA A 219 0.61 -11.77 16.93
CA ALA A 219 1.18 -13.07 16.58
C ALA A 219 2.69 -12.96 16.38
N GLN A 220 3.48 -13.78 17.06
CA GLN A 220 4.93 -13.82 16.99
C GLN A 220 5.42 -15.21 16.69
N LEU A 221 6.46 -15.33 15.86
CA LEU A 221 7.19 -16.57 15.61
C LEU A 221 8.40 -16.70 16.53
N ASP A 222 9.11 -15.60 16.78
CA ASP A 222 10.27 -15.53 17.67
C ASP A 222 9.87 -15.07 19.08
N PRO A 223 9.85 -15.95 20.10
CA PRO A 223 9.59 -15.53 21.48
C PRO A 223 10.58 -14.50 22.02
N GLY A 224 11.80 -14.46 21.47
CA GLY A 224 12.86 -13.51 21.86
C GLY A 224 12.62 -12.08 21.33
N ASN A 225 11.67 -11.88 20.42
CA ASN A 225 11.41 -10.60 19.77
C ASN A 225 10.43 -9.69 20.55
N SER A 226 10.12 -10.00 21.80
CA SER A 226 9.12 -9.31 22.63
C SER A 226 9.44 -7.82 22.88
N TRP A 227 10.72 -7.42 22.91
CA TRP A 227 11.11 -6.02 23.04
C TRP A 227 10.57 -5.14 21.91
N ASN A 228 10.56 -5.66 20.68
CA ASN A 228 10.09 -4.93 19.51
C ASN A 228 8.56 -4.81 19.45
N THR A 229 7.79 -5.48 20.31
CA THR A 229 6.33 -5.33 20.44
C THR A 229 5.91 -4.33 21.52
N SER A 230 6.85 -3.65 22.14
CA SER A 230 6.57 -2.62 23.15
C SER A 230 5.82 -1.41 22.55
N PRO A 231 5.09 -0.62 23.37
CA PRO A 231 4.33 0.54 22.89
C PRO A 231 5.20 1.56 22.12
N TRP A 232 6.41 1.83 22.61
CA TRP A 232 7.35 2.76 21.97
C TRP A 232 7.96 2.22 20.66
N LYS A 233 7.79 0.93 20.38
CA LYS A 233 8.11 0.25 19.11
C LYS A 233 6.85 -0.01 18.29
N LYS A 234 5.81 0.82 18.42
CA LYS A 234 4.53 0.71 17.71
C LYS A 234 3.89 -0.69 17.81
N PHE A 235 4.03 -1.31 18.97
CA PHE A 235 3.49 -2.65 19.25
C PHE A 235 3.93 -3.74 18.25
N GLY A 236 5.08 -3.60 17.62
CA GLY A 236 5.62 -4.56 16.64
C GLY A 236 5.38 -4.18 15.18
N MET A 237 4.63 -3.13 14.88
CA MET A 237 4.50 -2.61 13.51
C MET A 237 5.72 -1.75 13.18
N ASN A 238 6.88 -2.39 13.02
CA ASN A 238 8.17 -1.76 12.75
C ASN A 238 9.14 -2.71 12.03
N ASP A 239 10.13 -2.15 11.36
CA ASP A 239 11.08 -2.86 10.51
C ASP A 239 11.96 -3.85 11.31
N GLU A 240 12.39 -3.46 12.53
CA GLU A 240 13.20 -4.33 13.39
C GLU A 240 12.46 -5.60 13.80
N PHE A 241 11.17 -5.50 14.14
CA PHE A 241 10.35 -6.65 14.45
C PHE A 241 10.26 -7.57 13.23
N SER A 242 9.91 -7.02 12.08
CA SER A 242 9.74 -7.77 10.83
C SER A 242 11.04 -8.48 10.42
N ALA A 243 12.18 -7.80 10.55
CA ALA A 243 13.49 -8.36 10.24
C ALA A 243 13.87 -9.53 11.17
N LYS A 244 13.63 -9.40 12.49
CA LYS A 244 13.93 -10.46 13.46
C LYS A 244 13.05 -11.68 13.29
N GLU A 245 11.74 -11.52 13.01
CA GLU A 245 10.84 -12.63 12.69
C GLU A 245 11.29 -13.39 11.44
N THR A 246 11.76 -12.66 10.42
CA THR A 246 12.30 -13.28 9.19
C THR A 246 13.62 -13.99 9.47
N ALA A 247 14.53 -13.35 10.18
CA ALA A 247 15.82 -13.94 10.59
C ALA A 247 15.62 -15.19 11.47
N PHE A 248 14.61 -15.21 12.33
CA PHE A 248 14.26 -16.38 13.13
C PHE A 248 13.91 -17.59 12.25
N LEU A 249 13.11 -17.42 11.21
CA LEU A 249 12.78 -18.50 10.28
C LEU A 249 14.03 -19.04 9.56
N ILE A 250 14.96 -18.17 9.18
CA ILE A 250 16.23 -18.55 8.55
C ILE A 250 17.10 -19.34 9.54
N ASN A 251 17.34 -18.80 10.74
CA ASN A 251 18.17 -19.40 11.78
C ASN A 251 17.62 -20.76 12.26
N GLN A 252 16.29 -20.92 12.31
CA GLN A 252 15.65 -22.18 12.67
C GLN A 252 15.57 -23.17 11.50
N LYS A 253 16.08 -22.81 10.32
CA LYS A 253 15.96 -23.62 9.08
C LYS A 253 14.51 -23.97 8.72
N LYS A 254 13.59 -23.04 9.01
CA LYS A 254 12.14 -23.16 8.81
C LYS A 254 11.61 -22.19 7.74
N LEU A 255 12.51 -21.61 6.94
CA LEU A 255 12.14 -20.71 5.86
C LEU A 255 11.26 -21.46 4.83
N PRO A 256 10.00 -21.01 4.60
CA PRO A 256 9.11 -21.66 3.64
C PRO A 256 9.48 -21.31 2.19
N ASN A 257 8.71 -21.86 1.23
CA ASN A 257 8.93 -21.59 -0.19
C ASN A 257 8.83 -20.10 -0.56
N LEU A 258 7.95 -19.36 0.13
CA LEU A 258 7.78 -17.90 -0.01
C LEU A 258 7.67 -17.25 1.37
N THR A 259 8.42 -16.19 1.59
CA THR A 259 8.28 -15.31 2.75
C THR A 259 8.02 -13.89 2.27
N ILE A 260 6.93 -13.27 2.72
CA ILE A 260 6.63 -11.85 2.48
C ILE A 260 6.81 -11.12 3.80
N THR A 261 7.72 -10.16 3.80
CA THR A 261 8.07 -9.33 4.98
C THR A 261 7.83 -7.88 4.65
N TYR A 262 7.06 -7.19 5.47
CA TYR A 262 6.73 -5.78 5.30
C TYR A 262 7.50 -4.90 6.28
N PHE A 263 8.11 -3.82 5.75
CA PHE A 263 8.86 -2.80 6.47
C PHE A 263 8.11 -1.46 6.41
N PRO A 264 7.33 -1.09 7.44
CA PRO A 264 6.47 0.10 7.44
C PRO A 264 7.19 1.42 7.77
N GLY A 265 8.48 1.38 8.13
CA GLY A 265 9.15 2.51 8.79
C GLY A 265 9.40 3.70 7.89
N ASN A 266 9.72 3.49 6.62
CA ASN A 266 10.11 4.54 5.68
C ASN A 266 8.94 5.47 5.32
N ASP A 267 7.74 4.94 5.11
CA ASP A 267 6.52 5.72 4.83
C ASP A 267 6.27 6.81 5.88
N ASN A 268 6.27 6.44 7.15
CA ASN A 268 6.08 7.39 8.25
C ASN A 268 7.09 8.56 8.26
N LEU A 269 8.32 8.31 7.80
CA LEU A 269 9.35 9.34 7.71
C LEU A 269 9.16 10.21 6.47
N ALA A 270 8.75 9.62 5.35
CA ALA A 270 8.41 10.36 4.15
C ALA A 270 7.20 11.29 4.37
N HIS A 271 6.16 10.82 5.03
CA HIS A 271 5.02 11.66 5.44
C HIS A 271 5.40 12.86 6.30
N ARG A 272 6.42 12.74 7.16
CA ARG A 272 6.81 13.82 8.07
C ARG A 272 7.89 14.73 7.54
N LYS A 273 8.84 14.21 6.76
CA LYS A 273 10.06 14.91 6.32
C LYS A 273 10.12 15.15 4.80
N GLY A 274 9.14 14.64 4.08
CA GLY A 274 9.06 14.70 2.63
C GLY A 274 9.68 13.48 1.93
N PRO A 275 9.37 13.33 0.63
CA PRO A 275 9.74 12.15 -0.16
C PRO A 275 11.26 12.02 -0.43
N THR A 276 12.05 13.06 -0.19
CA THR A 276 13.51 13.06 -0.40
C THR A 276 14.31 12.67 0.85
N GLN A 277 13.66 12.35 1.98
CA GLN A 277 14.34 11.94 3.18
C GLN A 277 15.03 10.58 3.03
N LEU A 278 16.22 10.41 3.60
CA LEU A 278 17.01 9.19 3.48
C LEU A 278 16.99 8.33 4.76
N GLU A 279 16.58 8.91 5.90
CA GLU A 279 16.61 8.23 7.20
C GLU A 279 15.75 6.97 7.23
N GLY A 280 14.58 6.98 6.55
CA GLY A 280 13.70 5.83 6.47
C GLY A 280 14.31 4.68 5.67
N ILE A 281 14.97 5.00 4.56
CA ILE A 281 15.67 4.03 3.73
C ILE A 281 16.86 3.42 4.49
N GLU A 282 17.64 4.24 5.20
CA GLU A 282 18.74 3.77 6.03
C GLU A 282 18.27 2.78 7.11
N LYS A 283 17.14 3.07 7.79
CA LYS A 283 16.55 2.17 8.78
C LYS A 283 16.04 0.86 8.17
N ALA A 284 15.37 0.93 7.02
CA ALA A 284 14.92 -0.25 6.29
C ALA A 284 16.12 -1.09 5.81
N ASP A 285 17.22 -0.45 5.39
CA ASP A 285 18.45 -1.15 5.03
C ASP A 285 19.12 -1.84 6.24
N GLN A 286 19.13 -1.20 7.42
CA GLN A 286 19.62 -1.82 8.66
C GLN A 286 18.78 -3.05 9.04
N ALA A 287 17.47 -2.99 8.86
CA ALA A 287 16.59 -4.12 9.04
C ALA A 287 16.88 -5.24 8.00
N LEU A 288 17.10 -4.89 6.74
CA LEU A 288 17.49 -5.82 5.69
C LEU A 288 18.85 -6.48 6.00
N GLN A 289 19.84 -5.74 6.51
CA GLN A 289 21.12 -6.30 6.97
C GLN A 289 20.89 -7.39 8.04
N THR A 290 19.96 -7.19 8.97
CA THR A 290 19.61 -8.20 9.99
C THR A 290 19.16 -9.50 9.35
N VAL A 291 18.34 -9.42 8.29
CA VAL A 291 17.86 -10.61 7.57
C VAL A 291 18.98 -11.28 6.78
N LEU A 292 19.82 -10.52 6.07
CA LEU A 292 20.94 -11.06 5.30
C LEU A 292 21.98 -11.72 6.20
N ASN A 293 22.29 -11.11 7.35
CA ASN A 293 23.25 -11.63 8.32
C ASN A 293 22.83 -12.98 8.94
N ALA A 294 21.53 -13.32 8.91
CA ALA A 294 21.05 -14.61 9.38
C ALA A 294 21.55 -15.81 8.55
N TYR A 295 22.11 -15.57 7.37
CA TYR A 295 22.74 -16.60 6.52
C TYR A 295 24.24 -16.80 6.82
N GLY A 296 24.85 -15.99 7.72
CA GLY A 296 26.29 -15.99 7.99
C GLY A 296 27.05 -14.99 7.13
N SER A 297 26.84 -14.97 5.82
CA SER A 297 27.32 -13.91 4.90
C SER A 297 26.23 -13.49 3.90
N TRP A 298 26.40 -12.32 3.30
CA TRP A 298 25.46 -11.83 2.30
C TRP A 298 25.55 -12.63 0.98
N GLU A 299 26.73 -13.14 0.66
CA GLU A 299 26.97 -14.05 -0.47
C GLU A 299 26.17 -15.35 -0.28
N GLU A 300 26.23 -15.95 0.91
CA GLU A 300 25.43 -17.12 1.26
C GLU A 300 23.92 -16.83 1.17
N ALA A 301 23.48 -15.64 1.58
CA ALA A 301 22.09 -15.23 1.46
C ALA A 301 21.60 -15.26 0.01
N VAL A 302 22.35 -14.71 -0.94
CA VAL A 302 21.99 -14.71 -2.38
C VAL A 302 22.14 -16.10 -3.02
N GLN A 303 23.11 -16.90 -2.53
CA GLN A 303 23.26 -18.29 -3.00
C GLN A 303 22.10 -19.18 -2.57
N ASN A 304 21.52 -18.96 -1.39
CA ASN A 304 20.52 -19.84 -0.77
C ASN A 304 19.07 -19.34 -0.89
N ALA A 305 18.83 -18.10 -1.31
CA ALA A 305 17.49 -17.55 -1.50
C ALA A 305 17.41 -16.65 -2.74
N THR A 306 16.20 -16.50 -3.28
CA THR A 306 15.87 -15.43 -4.22
C THR A 306 15.32 -14.24 -3.44
N TRP A 307 15.88 -13.07 -3.68
CA TRP A 307 15.53 -11.82 -3.00
C TRP A 307 14.78 -10.90 -3.94
N ILE A 308 13.68 -10.35 -3.45
CA ILE A 308 12.86 -9.34 -4.11
C ILE A 308 12.67 -8.20 -3.12
N VAL A 309 13.28 -7.04 -3.39
CA VAL A 309 13.05 -5.82 -2.60
C VAL A 309 12.23 -4.88 -3.46
N LEU A 310 11.05 -4.49 -2.97
CA LEU A 310 10.05 -3.74 -3.74
C LEU A 310 9.48 -2.60 -2.89
N GLY A 311 9.31 -1.43 -3.51
CA GLY A 311 8.42 -0.39 -2.99
C GLY A 311 6.96 -0.70 -3.29
N ASP A 312 6.04 -0.19 -2.48
CA ASP A 312 4.60 -0.29 -2.76
C ASP A 312 4.06 0.99 -3.40
N SER A 313 4.37 2.17 -2.86
CA SER A 313 4.00 3.49 -3.40
C SER A 313 5.18 4.45 -3.48
N GLY A 314 5.07 5.45 -4.34
CA GLY A 314 5.84 6.69 -4.21
C GLY A 314 5.08 7.70 -3.34
N GLN A 315 5.67 8.85 -3.09
CA GLN A 315 5.03 10.00 -2.45
C GLN A 315 5.36 11.29 -3.18
N SER A 316 4.37 12.19 -3.28
CA SER A 316 4.57 13.57 -3.73
C SER A 316 4.81 14.48 -2.55
N ALA A 317 5.72 15.46 -2.69
CA ALA A 317 5.91 16.49 -1.69
C ALA A 317 4.62 17.33 -1.53
N VAL A 318 4.26 17.65 -0.29
CA VAL A 318 3.14 18.52 0.06
C VAL A 318 3.68 19.91 0.39
N TYR A 319 3.02 20.96 -0.09
CA TYR A 319 3.44 22.34 0.18
C TYR A 319 3.50 22.66 1.68
N ASN A 320 4.36 23.61 2.07
CA ASN A 320 4.59 23.97 3.47
C ASN A 320 3.47 24.84 4.08
N ASP A 321 2.69 25.51 3.26
CA ASP A 321 1.55 26.30 3.73
C ASP A 321 0.28 25.45 3.73
N ARG A 322 -0.36 25.31 4.91
CA ARG A 322 -1.55 24.46 5.09
C ARG A 322 -2.72 24.91 4.21
N GLN A 323 -2.97 26.21 4.16
CA GLN A 323 -4.13 26.74 3.42
C GLN A 323 -3.94 26.56 1.91
N ALA A 324 -2.71 26.69 1.43
CA ALA A 324 -2.38 26.44 0.04
C ALA A 324 -2.41 24.95 -0.30
N ALA A 325 -1.88 24.10 0.58
CA ALA A 325 -1.67 22.67 0.33
C ALA A 325 -2.96 21.82 0.43
N THR A 326 -3.90 22.20 1.29
CA THR A 326 -5.11 21.40 1.50
C THR A 326 -6.24 21.80 0.55
N VAL A 327 -6.96 20.80 0.06
CA VAL A 327 -8.14 20.94 -0.81
C VAL A 327 -9.36 20.37 -0.09
N ASP A 328 -10.21 21.27 0.41
CA ASP A 328 -11.49 20.93 1.02
C ASP A 328 -12.61 21.12 -0.01
N ILE A 329 -13.18 20.01 -0.47
CA ILE A 329 -14.26 20.04 -1.47
C ILE A 329 -15.65 20.21 -0.89
N ARG A 330 -15.80 20.17 0.45
CA ARG A 330 -17.11 20.31 1.12
C ARG A 330 -17.81 21.64 0.83
N PRO A 331 -17.11 22.78 0.76
CA PRO A 331 -17.74 24.04 0.38
C PRO A 331 -18.35 24.04 -1.04
N LEU A 332 -17.74 23.34 -1.99
CA LEU A 332 -18.27 23.21 -3.37
C LEU A 332 -19.56 22.37 -3.40
N LEU A 333 -19.67 21.41 -2.49
CA LEU A 333 -20.78 20.48 -2.37
C LEU A 333 -21.78 20.89 -1.28
N GLY A 334 -21.68 22.11 -0.74
CA GLY A 334 -22.39 22.55 0.46
C GLY A 334 -23.92 22.68 0.34
N HIS A 335 -24.47 22.61 -0.87
CA HIS A 335 -25.92 22.53 -1.05
C HIS A 335 -26.47 21.11 -0.92
N TYR A 336 -25.60 20.08 -0.87
CA TYR A 336 -25.96 18.73 -0.50
C TYR A 336 -25.79 18.50 1.00
N ARG A 337 -26.61 17.62 1.57
CA ARG A 337 -26.39 17.12 2.93
C ARG A 337 -25.27 16.08 2.91
N ILE A 338 -24.09 16.49 3.40
CA ILE A 338 -22.89 15.65 3.47
C ILE A 338 -22.89 14.87 4.78
N ALA A 339 -22.79 13.53 4.71
CA ALA A 339 -22.69 12.66 5.87
C ALA A 339 -21.49 13.02 6.76
N LYS A 340 -21.70 13.04 8.06
CA LYS A 340 -20.66 13.33 9.06
C LYS A 340 -19.91 12.06 9.46
N LEU A 341 -18.60 12.17 9.62
CA LEU A 341 -17.73 11.02 9.89
C LEU A 341 -18.05 10.30 11.22
N ASN A 342 -18.52 11.04 12.22
CA ASN A 342 -18.78 10.56 13.58
C ASN A 342 -20.24 10.18 13.85
N GLN A 343 -21.06 10.12 12.82
CA GLN A 343 -22.47 9.77 12.91
C GLN A 343 -22.77 8.61 11.95
N PRO A 344 -23.76 7.77 12.25
CA PRO A 344 -24.27 6.82 11.27
C PRO A 344 -24.78 7.56 10.04
N VAL A 345 -24.49 7.03 8.87
CA VAL A 345 -25.07 7.53 7.62
C VAL A 345 -26.59 7.27 7.64
N THR A 346 -27.37 8.29 7.40
CA THR A 346 -28.84 8.27 7.45
C THR A 346 -29.45 8.42 6.06
N ASN A 347 -30.76 8.21 5.95
CA ASN A 347 -31.49 8.44 4.70
C ASN A 347 -31.60 9.94 4.34
N ASP A 348 -31.30 10.83 5.27
CA ASP A 348 -31.28 12.28 5.00
C ASP A 348 -29.97 12.73 4.35
N ASP A 349 -28.89 11.96 4.50
CA ASP A 349 -27.63 12.25 3.86
C ASP A 349 -27.69 12.01 2.35
N GLN A 350 -27.07 12.88 1.57
CA GLN A 350 -27.10 12.81 0.10
C GLN A 350 -25.73 12.43 -0.46
N ILE A 351 -24.67 12.87 0.20
CA ILE A 351 -23.29 12.63 -0.24
C ILE A 351 -22.44 12.12 0.93
N VAL A 352 -21.56 11.16 0.62
CA VAL A 352 -20.45 10.71 1.50
C VAL A 352 -19.12 11.02 0.84
N ILE A 353 -18.18 11.59 1.60
CA ILE A 353 -16.81 11.87 1.13
C ILE A 353 -15.84 10.95 1.86
N ALA A 354 -15.12 10.12 1.13
CA ALA A 354 -14.09 9.23 1.64
C ALA A 354 -12.71 9.66 1.09
N ALA A 355 -12.00 10.49 1.86
CA ALA A 355 -10.68 10.98 1.48
C ALA A 355 -9.58 9.95 1.82
N ASN A 356 -8.70 9.71 0.86
CA ASN A 356 -7.50 8.88 0.94
C ASN A 356 -6.31 9.75 0.49
N GLU A 357 -5.93 10.72 1.30
CA GLU A 357 -4.84 11.67 1.08
C GLU A 357 -4.95 12.45 -0.24
N ARG A 358 -4.36 11.95 -1.33
CA ARG A 358 -4.34 12.63 -2.63
C ARG A 358 -5.41 12.13 -3.61
N MET A 359 -6.32 11.28 -3.14
CA MET A 359 -7.53 10.90 -3.85
C MET A 359 -8.75 10.89 -2.91
N ALA A 360 -9.95 10.94 -3.46
CA ALA A 360 -11.18 10.69 -2.70
C ALA A 360 -12.23 10.01 -3.57
N TYR A 361 -13.09 9.26 -2.89
CA TYR A 361 -14.39 8.84 -3.40
C TYR A 361 -15.46 9.80 -2.91
N ILE A 362 -16.35 10.24 -3.80
CA ILE A 362 -17.52 11.06 -3.49
C ILE A 362 -18.75 10.26 -3.91
N TYR A 363 -19.47 9.74 -2.92
CA TYR A 363 -20.63 8.88 -3.15
C TYR A 363 -21.91 9.70 -3.18
N ALA A 364 -22.74 9.49 -4.21
CA ALA A 364 -24.12 9.92 -4.24
C ALA A 364 -25.00 8.80 -3.66
N ILE A 365 -25.38 8.90 -2.40
CA ILE A 365 -26.18 7.90 -1.69
C ILE A 365 -27.69 8.14 -1.79
N ASP A 366 -28.09 9.37 -2.10
CA ASP A 366 -29.45 9.71 -2.50
C ASP A 366 -29.59 9.57 -4.03
N ASN A 367 -30.62 8.84 -4.49
CA ASN A 367 -30.87 8.60 -5.91
C ASN A 367 -31.19 9.88 -6.71
N ASN A 368 -31.64 10.95 -6.03
CA ASN A 368 -31.92 12.24 -6.66
C ASN A 368 -30.66 13.07 -6.94
N VAL A 369 -29.51 12.67 -6.43
CA VAL A 369 -28.23 13.34 -6.74
C VAL A 369 -27.72 12.87 -8.09
N ASP A 370 -27.60 13.79 -9.06
CA ASP A 370 -26.93 13.51 -10.34
C ASP A 370 -25.41 13.66 -10.20
N LEU A 371 -24.66 12.61 -10.51
CA LEU A 371 -23.20 12.64 -10.50
C LEU A 371 -22.62 13.65 -11.48
N SER A 372 -23.31 13.93 -12.59
CA SER A 372 -22.88 14.95 -13.54
C SER A 372 -22.89 16.36 -12.93
N ASP A 373 -23.84 16.65 -12.05
CA ASP A 373 -23.89 17.95 -11.35
C ASP A 373 -22.79 18.02 -10.27
N VAL A 374 -22.54 16.91 -9.57
CA VAL A 374 -21.38 16.81 -8.66
C VAL A 374 -20.07 17.09 -9.41
N VAL A 375 -19.87 16.47 -10.58
CA VAL A 375 -18.68 16.71 -11.42
C VAL A 375 -18.56 18.17 -11.84
N LYS A 376 -19.66 18.82 -12.31
CA LYS A 376 -19.65 20.26 -12.67
C LYS A 376 -19.19 21.14 -11.50
N LEU A 377 -19.66 20.87 -10.28
CA LEU A 377 -19.24 21.60 -9.10
C LEU A 377 -17.75 21.40 -8.79
N LEU A 378 -17.28 20.17 -8.86
CA LEU A 378 -15.88 19.83 -8.64
C LEU A 378 -14.94 20.47 -9.68
N GLN A 379 -15.39 20.68 -10.90
CA GLN A 379 -14.63 21.39 -11.95
C GLN A 379 -14.29 22.84 -11.58
N HIS A 380 -14.95 23.44 -10.60
CA HIS A 380 -14.56 24.77 -10.10
C HIS A 380 -13.26 24.78 -9.30
N GLU A 381 -12.78 23.61 -8.81
CA GLU A 381 -11.50 23.52 -8.10
C GLU A 381 -10.35 23.17 -9.06
N ASN A 382 -9.46 24.13 -9.28
CA ASN A 382 -8.34 24.01 -10.22
C ASN A 382 -7.20 23.09 -9.74
N LYS A 383 -7.15 22.78 -8.45
CA LYS A 383 -6.16 21.85 -7.87
C LYS A 383 -6.52 20.38 -8.11
N LEU A 384 -7.77 20.09 -8.53
CA LEU A 384 -8.17 18.75 -8.92
C LEU A 384 -7.49 18.36 -10.24
N ASP A 385 -6.87 17.18 -10.23
CA ASP A 385 -6.11 16.66 -11.38
C ASP A 385 -6.95 15.74 -12.25
N ILE A 386 -7.57 14.72 -11.65
CA ILE A 386 -8.48 13.79 -12.30
C ILE A 386 -9.85 13.87 -11.59
N ILE A 387 -10.91 13.98 -12.37
CA ILE A 387 -12.29 13.82 -11.92
C ILE A 387 -12.91 12.76 -12.82
N ALA A 388 -13.25 11.59 -12.26
CA ALA A 388 -13.74 10.46 -13.04
C ALA A 388 -15.07 9.92 -12.50
N MET A 389 -15.98 9.57 -13.40
CA MET A 389 -17.24 8.90 -13.09
C MET A 389 -17.58 7.85 -14.15
N LYS A 390 -18.51 6.94 -13.86
CA LYS A 390 -19.12 6.08 -14.88
C LYS A 390 -20.34 6.75 -15.48
N ASP A 391 -20.49 6.66 -16.81
CA ASP A 391 -21.72 7.03 -17.48
C ASP A 391 -22.77 5.90 -17.42
N GLY A 392 -23.98 6.18 -17.93
CA GLY A 392 -25.07 5.18 -17.97
C GLY A 392 -24.80 3.95 -18.84
N LYS A 393 -23.68 3.93 -19.60
CA LYS A 393 -23.22 2.80 -20.43
C LYS A 393 -21.98 2.10 -19.84
N ASN A 394 -21.62 2.44 -18.60
CA ASN A 394 -20.41 1.97 -17.91
C ASN A 394 -19.08 2.40 -18.54
N ASN A 395 -19.05 3.40 -19.43
CA ASN A 395 -17.80 4.00 -19.83
C ASN A 395 -17.26 4.86 -18.66
N ILE A 396 -15.96 4.89 -18.52
CA ILE A 396 -15.31 5.79 -17.57
C ILE A 396 -15.09 7.13 -18.27
N GLN A 397 -15.67 8.17 -17.72
CA GLN A 397 -15.53 9.55 -18.17
C GLN A 397 -14.55 10.27 -17.25
N VAL A 398 -13.62 11.01 -17.85
CA VAL A 398 -12.56 11.75 -17.14
C VAL A 398 -12.57 13.20 -17.59
N THR A 399 -12.49 14.10 -16.61
CA THR A 399 -12.27 15.53 -16.80
C THR A 399 -11.28 16.06 -15.75
N LYS A 400 -10.95 17.35 -15.77
CA LYS A 400 -10.06 18.04 -14.81
C LYS A 400 -10.72 19.27 -14.21
N GLY A 401 -10.14 19.79 -13.13
CA GLY A 401 -10.52 21.10 -12.59
C GLY A 401 -10.34 22.20 -13.64
N ARG A 402 -11.33 23.09 -13.77
CA ARG A 402 -11.41 24.22 -14.75
C ARG A 402 -11.22 23.82 -16.23
N ASN A 403 -11.44 22.56 -16.57
CA ASN A 403 -11.36 22.08 -17.93
C ASN A 403 -12.68 21.41 -18.34
N GLY A 404 -13.38 21.98 -19.32
CA GLY A 404 -14.62 21.41 -19.87
C GLY A 404 -14.41 20.26 -20.85
N SER A 405 -13.15 19.90 -21.16
CA SER A 405 -12.85 18.76 -22.04
C SER A 405 -13.20 17.45 -21.36
N LEU A 406 -13.56 16.47 -22.18
CA LEU A 406 -13.96 15.13 -21.74
C LEU A 406 -13.12 14.08 -22.47
N PHE A 407 -12.64 13.11 -21.70
CA PHE A 407 -12.09 11.87 -22.20
C PHE A 407 -12.96 10.71 -21.70
N SER A 408 -13.24 9.73 -22.56
CA SER A 408 -14.04 8.57 -22.20
C SER A 408 -13.38 7.29 -22.72
N TYR A 409 -13.46 6.22 -21.95
CA TYR A 409 -12.90 4.93 -22.34
C TYR A 409 -13.60 3.75 -21.68
N HIS A 410 -13.41 2.57 -22.28
CA HIS A 410 -13.78 1.27 -21.70
C HIS A 410 -12.84 0.16 -22.20
N PRO A 411 -12.75 -0.99 -21.48
CA PRO A 411 -12.01 -2.16 -21.95
C PRO A 411 -12.54 -2.70 -23.29
N GLY A 412 -11.64 -3.28 -24.06
CA GLY A 412 -11.92 -3.80 -25.40
C GLY A 412 -11.85 -2.72 -26.47
N GLY A 413 -11.63 -3.10 -27.72
CA GLY A 413 -11.54 -2.20 -28.84
C GLY A 413 -10.20 -2.22 -29.55
N LYS A 414 -9.93 -1.20 -30.37
CA LYS A 414 -8.82 -1.20 -31.35
C LYS A 414 -7.48 -0.70 -30.82
N PHE A 415 -7.50 0.07 -29.72
CA PHE A 415 -6.27 0.65 -29.18
C PHE A 415 -5.63 -0.35 -28.21
N THR A 416 -4.33 -0.56 -28.32
CA THR A 416 -3.57 -1.50 -27.46
C THR A 416 -2.48 -0.74 -26.73
N ASP A 417 -2.40 -0.92 -25.41
CA ASP A 417 -1.37 -0.30 -24.58
C ASP A 417 -0.07 -1.12 -24.55
N GLU A 418 0.94 -0.60 -23.87
CA GLU A 418 2.25 -1.22 -23.71
C GLU A 418 2.24 -2.53 -22.91
N TYR A 419 1.14 -2.81 -22.19
CA TYR A 419 0.92 -4.05 -21.45
C TYR A 419 0.10 -5.08 -22.23
N GLY A 420 -0.33 -4.74 -23.45
CA GLY A 420 -1.12 -5.61 -24.33
C GLY A 420 -2.61 -5.61 -24.03
N GLN A 421 -3.10 -4.65 -23.23
CA GLN A 421 -4.52 -4.50 -22.94
C GLN A 421 -5.20 -3.68 -24.06
N SER A 422 -6.45 -4.05 -24.39
CA SER A 422 -7.20 -3.40 -25.47
C SER A 422 -8.24 -2.44 -24.92
N TRP A 423 -8.38 -1.28 -25.59
CA TRP A 423 -9.22 -0.17 -25.14
C TRP A 423 -9.98 0.48 -26.28
N THR A 424 -11.18 0.96 -25.98
CA THR A 424 -11.90 1.94 -26.79
C THR A 424 -11.73 3.31 -26.14
N LEU A 425 -11.29 4.29 -26.93
CA LEU A 425 -11.00 5.66 -26.46
C LEU A 425 -11.83 6.67 -27.27
N SER A 426 -12.31 7.72 -26.61
CA SER A 426 -13.04 8.84 -27.22
C SER A 426 -12.73 10.14 -26.49
N GLY A 427 -12.64 11.25 -27.22
CA GLY A 427 -12.36 12.59 -26.66
C GLY A 427 -10.88 12.88 -26.45
N GLU A 428 -10.57 13.70 -25.44
CA GLU A 428 -9.27 14.36 -25.24
C GLU A 428 -8.29 13.49 -24.41
N THR A 429 -7.47 12.69 -25.08
CA THR A 429 -6.50 11.78 -24.43
C THR A 429 -5.42 12.49 -23.61
N ASN A 430 -5.14 13.77 -23.88
CA ASN A 430 -4.20 14.61 -23.14
C ASN A 430 -4.63 14.87 -21.69
N LEU A 431 -5.90 14.72 -21.35
CA LEU A 431 -6.40 14.80 -19.96
C LEU A 431 -5.74 13.77 -19.05
N VAL A 432 -5.37 12.63 -19.60
CA VAL A 432 -4.68 11.53 -18.88
C VAL A 432 -3.27 11.27 -19.46
N ASP A 433 -2.71 12.25 -20.15
CA ASP A 433 -1.36 12.24 -20.75
C ASP A 433 -1.09 10.98 -21.57
N ILE A 434 -2.07 10.59 -22.40
CA ILE A 434 -1.96 9.49 -23.35
C ILE A 434 -1.58 10.04 -24.73
N THR A 435 -0.51 9.48 -25.30
CA THR A 435 -0.12 9.69 -26.69
C THR A 435 -0.50 8.48 -27.53
N LEU A 436 -1.13 8.73 -28.68
CA LEU A 436 -1.49 7.70 -29.64
C LEU A 436 -0.53 7.69 -30.82
N ASN A 437 0.05 6.52 -31.10
CA ASN A 437 0.81 6.28 -32.33
C ASN A 437 0.12 5.12 -33.08
N ASN A 438 -0.60 5.43 -34.15
CA ASN A 438 -1.55 4.55 -34.79
C ASN A 438 -2.57 4.00 -33.75
N ASN A 439 -2.61 2.68 -33.56
CA ASN A 439 -3.47 2.04 -32.56
C ASN A 439 -2.71 1.69 -31.25
N ARG A 440 -1.51 2.22 -31.04
CA ARG A 440 -0.70 1.98 -29.84
C ARG A 440 -0.84 3.14 -28.87
N ILE A 441 -1.12 2.81 -27.63
CA ILE A 441 -1.18 3.73 -26.49
C ILE A 441 0.20 3.78 -25.84
N LYS A 442 0.68 5.02 -25.60
CA LYS A 442 1.82 5.28 -24.72
C LYS A 442 1.34 6.15 -23.58
N TYR A 443 1.58 5.70 -22.36
CA TYR A 443 1.30 6.45 -21.15
C TYR A 443 2.42 7.47 -20.86
N GLY A 444 2.05 8.64 -20.33
CA GLY A 444 2.96 9.64 -19.80
C GLY A 444 2.93 9.67 -18.26
N LYS A 445 2.59 10.84 -17.68
CA LYS A 445 2.58 11.08 -16.23
C LYS A 445 1.64 10.20 -15.40
N TYR A 446 0.74 9.46 -16.05
CA TYR A 446 -0.21 8.56 -15.41
C TYR A 446 -0.01 7.15 -15.94
N PRO A 447 1.04 6.43 -15.45
CA PRO A 447 1.36 5.09 -15.96
C PRO A 447 0.21 4.13 -15.74
N ASP A 448 -0.13 3.33 -16.76
CA ASP A 448 -1.24 2.34 -16.77
C ASP A 448 -2.59 2.91 -16.27
N VAL A 449 -2.84 4.19 -16.56
CA VAL A 449 -4.01 4.91 -16.01
C VAL A 449 -5.32 4.23 -16.36
N LEU A 450 -5.46 3.65 -17.55
CA LEU A 450 -6.72 3.07 -18.01
C LEU A 450 -7.12 1.86 -17.13
N ALA A 451 -6.21 0.92 -16.91
CA ALA A 451 -6.47 -0.26 -16.10
C ALA A 451 -6.61 0.08 -14.61
N ARG A 452 -5.75 0.94 -14.09
CA ARG A 452 -5.73 1.33 -12.69
C ARG A 452 -6.99 2.10 -12.29
N LEU A 453 -7.40 3.10 -13.10
CA LEU A 453 -8.62 3.85 -12.86
C LEU A 453 -9.87 2.98 -13.10
N HIS A 454 -9.85 2.09 -14.10
CA HIS A 454 -10.91 1.10 -14.29
C HIS A 454 -11.08 0.22 -13.04
N GLY A 455 -9.96 -0.24 -12.46
CA GLY A 455 -9.95 -0.98 -11.21
C GLY A 455 -10.66 -0.24 -10.08
N ALA A 456 -10.31 1.03 -9.85
CA ALA A 456 -10.93 1.83 -8.79
C ALA A 456 -12.42 2.12 -9.06
N MET A 457 -12.78 2.44 -10.31
CA MET A 457 -14.16 2.75 -10.71
C MET A 457 -15.09 1.53 -10.65
N ASN A 458 -14.58 0.32 -10.55
CA ASN A 458 -15.34 -0.94 -10.47
C ASN A 458 -15.00 -1.75 -9.20
N SER A 459 -14.34 -1.15 -8.21
CA SER A 459 -13.83 -1.84 -7.02
C SER A 459 -14.93 -2.28 -6.05
N HIS A 460 -16.04 -1.56 -5.98
CA HIS A 460 -17.15 -1.81 -5.06
C HIS A 460 -18.47 -1.22 -5.59
N GLU A 461 -19.56 -1.55 -4.92
CA GLU A 461 -20.90 -1.09 -5.27
C GLU A 461 -21.11 0.38 -4.90
N GLY A 462 -22.07 1.01 -5.55
CA GLY A 462 -22.46 2.39 -5.31
C GLY A 462 -22.26 3.30 -6.52
N ARG A 463 -22.79 4.52 -6.39
CA ARG A 463 -22.66 5.60 -7.38
C ARG A 463 -21.68 6.61 -6.84
N TYR A 464 -20.55 6.79 -7.51
CA TYR A 464 -19.50 7.68 -7.00
C TYR A 464 -18.65 8.32 -8.09
N VAL A 465 -18.03 9.43 -7.72
CA VAL A 465 -16.98 10.12 -8.46
C VAL A 465 -15.65 9.81 -7.77
N VAL A 466 -14.61 9.53 -8.55
CA VAL A 466 -13.21 9.47 -8.09
C VAL A 466 -12.54 10.79 -8.43
N ILE A 467 -11.89 11.39 -7.46
CA ILE A 467 -11.07 12.58 -7.68
C ILE A 467 -9.63 12.38 -7.21
N THR A 468 -8.69 13.04 -7.87
CA THR A 468 -7.30 13.18 -7.40
C THR A 468 -6.88 14.64 -7.42
N VAL A 469 -5.82 14.97 -6.67
CA VAL A 469 -5.21 16.31 -6.68
C VAL A 469 -3.84 16.30 -7.35
N GLN A 470 -3.45 17.45 -7.89
CA GLN A 470 -2.11 17.67 -8.46
C GLN A 470 -1.03 17.48 -7.39
N PRO A 471 0.23 17.16 -7.77
CA PRO A 471 1.37 17.18 -6.86
C PRO A 471 1.46 18.50 -6.07
N GLY A 472 1.81 18.42 -4.78
CA GLY A 472 1.83 19.57 -3.88
C GLY A 472 0.59 19.68 -2.99
N TYR A 473 -0.51 19.04 -3.37
CA TYR A 473 -1.79 19.14 -2.67
C TYR A 473 -2.23 17.82 -2.08
N GLU A 474 -3.07 17.90 -1.03
CA GLU A 474 -3.78 16.76 -0.44
C GLU A 474 -5.26 17.11 -0.17
N LEU A 475 -6.13 16.12 -0.31
CA LEU A 475 -7.56 16.23 -0.04
C LEU A 475 -7.82 16.10 1.45
N VAL A 476 -8.71 16.92 1.96
CA VAL A 476 -9.14 16.84 3.34
C VAL A 476 -10.64 16.62 3.43
N SER A 477 -11.03 15.81 4.39
CA SER A 477 -12.40 15.65 4.87
C SER A 477 -12.49 16.10 6.34
N GLU A 478 -13.52 15.66 7.07
CA GLU A 478 -13.78 16.13 8.43
C GLU A 478 -12.62 15.91 9.43
N SER A 479 -11.80 14.89 9.23
CA SER A 479 -10.71 14.50 10.15
C SER A 479 -9.50 13.90 9.47
N SER A 480 -9.35 14.12 8.17
CA SER A 480 -8.22 13.58 7.42
C SER A 480 -6.88 14.00 8.05
N PRO A 481 -5.90 13.09 8.13
CA PRO A 481 -4.53 13.48 8.41
C PRO A 481 -4.05 14.47 7.35
N THR A 482 -3.07 15.29 7.70
CA THR A 482 -2.42 16.21 6.77
C THR A 482 -0.91 16.14 6.95
N HIS A 483 -0.18 16.20 5.83
CA HIS A 483 1.27 15.99 5.77
C HIS A 483 2.00 17.25 5.28
N ILE A 484 1.61 18.40 5.83
CA ILE A 484 2.12 19.73 5.44
C ILE A 484 3.65 19.78 5.53
N GLY A 485 4.31 20.08 4.42
CA GLY A 485 5.77 20.08 4.30
C GLY A 485 6.42 18.69 4.27
N GLY A 486 5.61 17.65 4.31
CA GLY A 486 6.03 16.25 4.19
C GLY A 486 5.71 15.66 2.82
N GLY A 487 5.38 14.39 2.79
CA GLY A 487 4.93 13.67 1.61
C GLY A 487 3.52 13.09 1.78
N ALA A 488 2.81 12.91 0.67
CA ALA A 488 1.52 12.24 0.61
C ALA A 488 1.41 11.45 -0.70
N HIS A 489 0.54 10.44 -0.71
CA HIS A 489 0.29 9.58 -1.87
C HIS A 489 -1.22 9.34 -2.07
N GLY A 490 -1.59 8.46 -2.98
CA GLY A 490 -3.00 8.14 -3.25
C GLY A 490 -3.42 8.37 -4.69
N SER A 491 -2.68 9.20 -5.47
CA SER A 491 -3.09 9.59 -6.82
C SER A 491 -2.60 8.64 -7.91
N LEU A 492 -3.03 8.93 -9.15
CA LEU A 492 -2.58 8.23 -10.37
C LEU A 492 -1.23 8.75 -10.89
N HIS A 493 -0.76 9.90 -10.39
CA HIS A 493 0.43 10.56 -10.91
C HIS A 493 1.68 9.70 -10.69
N GLU A 494 2.65 9.77 -11.62
CA GLU A 494 3.90 8.99 -11.59
C GLU A 494 4.68 9.10 -10.28
N GLN A 495 4.65 10.27 -9.61
CA GLN A 495 5.31 10.46 -8.32
C GLN A 495 4.78 9.56 -7.21
N ASP A 496 3.47 9.24 -7.23
CA ASP A 496 2.84 8.33 -6.28
C ASP A 496 2.90 6.87 -6.74
N SER A 497 3.15 6.65 -8.05
CA SER A 497 2.86 5.39 -8.73
C SER A 497 4.09 4.57 -9.11
N LEU A 498 5.27 5.20 -9.24
CA LEU A 498 6.49 4.53 -9.68
C LEU A 498 7.39 4.18 -8.50
N VAL A 499 7.75 2.91 -8.40
CA VAL A 499 8.55 2.35 -7.30
C VAL A 499 9.69 1.50 -7.83
N PRO A 500 10.83 1.38 -7.10
CA PRO A 500 11.93 0.53 -7.50
C PRO A 500 11.70 -0.94 -7.14
N LEU A 501 12.35 -1.82 -7.90
CA LEU A 501 12.41 -3.26 -7.68
C LEU A 501 13.86 -3.75 -7.81
N ILE A 502 14.38 -4.41 -6.79
CA ILE A 502 15.66 -5.12 -6.80
C ILE A 502 15.36 -6.62 -6.80
N ILE A 503 16.02 -7.37 -7.69
CA ILE A 503 15.90 -8.84 -7.78
C ILE A 503 17.30 -9.43 -7.71
N SER A 504 17.56 -10.36 -6.78
CA SER A 504 18.84 -11.08 -6.66
C SER A 504 18.62 -12.58 -6.45
N GLY A 505 19.60 -13.39 -6.81
CA GLY A 505 19.53 -14.85 -6.67
C GLY A 505 18.76 -15.56 -7.79
N THR A 506 18.28 -14.83 -8.81
CA THR A 506 17.67 -15.37 -10.03
C THR A 506 17.94 -14.48 -11.23
N ASN A 507 17.95 -15.07 -12.45
CA ASN A 507 18.07 -14.32 -13.71
C ASN A 507 16.71 -14.03 -14.36
N THR A 508 15.61 -14.50 -13.78
CA THR A 508 14.27 -14.23 -14.31
C THR A 508 13.72 -12.91 -13.79
N ARG A 509 12.75 -12.34 -14.50
CA ARG A 509 12.08 -11.09 -14.13
C ARG A 509 10.59 -11.17 -14.45
N PRO A 510 9.75 -10.29 -13.87
CA PRO A 510 8.34 -10.17 -14.25
C PRO A 510 8.20 -9.88 -15.76
N LYS A 511 7.10 -10.35 -16.35
CA LYS A 511 6.79 -10.11 -17.76
C LYS A 511 6.64 -8.62 -18.07
N THR A 512 6.00 -7.91 -17.18
CA THR A 512 5.83 -6.45 -17.21
C THR A 512 6.20 -5.85 -15.86
N LEU A 513 6.56 -4.57 -15.85
CA LEU A 513 6.98 -3.86 -14.64
C LEU A 513 5.76 -3.19 -13.99
N ARG A 514 4.80 -4.00 -13.53
CA ARG A 514 3.62 -3.59 -12.77
C ARG A 514 3.45 -4.49 -11.55
N ILE A 515 3.03 -3.94 -10.43
CA ILE A 515 2.80 -4.72 -9.19
C ILE A 515 1.79 -5.85 -9.42
N VAL A 516 0.77 -5.61 -10.24
CA VAL A 516 -0.28 -6.61 -10.57
C VAL A 516 0.27 -7.88 -11.23
N ASP A 517 1.40 -7.80 -11.93
CA ASP A 517 2.00 -8.93 -12.66
C ASP A 517 3.06 -9.69 -11.83
N ILE A 518 3.43 -9.18 -10.64
CA ILE A 518 4.49 -9.77 -9.80
C ILE A 518 4.07 -11.11 -9.21
N LYS A 519 2.82 -11.27 -8.78
CA LYS A 519 2.32 -12.53 -8.21
C LYS A 519 2.58 -13.73 -9.13
N ASP A 520 2.21 -13.61 -10.40
CA ASP A 520 2.35 -14.72 -11.35
C ASP A 520 3.82 -15.10 -11.61
N TRP A 521 4.70 -14.11 -11.60
CA TRP A 521 6.13 -14.34 -11.67
C TRP A 521 6.68 -15.03 -10.42
N ILE A 522 6.32 -14.58 -9.20
CA ILE A 522 6.71 -15.24 -7.95
C ILE A 522 6.20 -16.69 -7.93
N MET A 523 4.96 -16.93 -8.39
CA MET A 523 4.41 -18.29 -8.50
C MET A 523 5.21 -19.19 -9.45
N GLN A 524 5.91 -18.64 -10.44
CA GLN A 524 6.84 -19.39 -11.32
C GLN A 524 8.18 -19.67 -10.62
N LEU A 525 8.68 -18.75 -9.81
CA LEU A 525 9.90 -18.95 -9.01
C LEU A 525 9.74 -20.08 -7.99
N VAL A 526 8.56 -20.18 -7.36
CA VAL A 526 8.27 -21.15 -6.31
C VAL A 526 7.83 -22.53 -6.84
N LYS A 527 7.54 -22.68 -8.14
CA LYS A 527 7.07 -23.96 -8.76
C LYS A 527 8.00 -25.18 -8.51
#